data_40bcf7d266ad1792cb9f4e024b4da661
#
_entry.id   40bcf7d266ad1792cb9f4e024b4da661
#
_cell.length_a   1.000
_cell.length_b   1.000
_cell.length_c   1.000
_cell.angle_alpha   90.00
_cell.angle_beta   90.00
_cell.angle_gamma   90.00
#
_symmetry.space_group_name_H-M   'P 1'
#
loop_
_entity.id
_entity.type
_entity.pdbx_description
1 polymer ?
#
loop_
_entity_poly.entity_id
_entity_poly.type
_entity_poly.pdbx_seq_one_letter_code
_entity_poly.pdbx_strand_id
1 'polypeptide(L)'
;MRLQYKTTTKYLFFSLPFYLMLFACGLQITDVEYALREAGENRGELEAVLSHYAKLDDRQKLEAAQYLIRYMPYHTSYDKGIEDYYHAIDSVVALSEDKLEQEKHIESLRLRFESKYKQKRDIEVITSEFLIQSIDEAFKQWRECEWAEHLDFEQFCEYLLPYKCFEGQPLTEWRNAYYDICKGDIDLAYLCDEYKRNPIFAATEVNNQMKNTPQSFGLLKTLPIYDPDIILKLPFSNCATYCLGAVLIMRSKGIPVAYDFTPNWSTGNNGHSWNTVYTTRFGNLEFAPHTTDPGTVHYPYLKVPKIFRNVYKPNEEYLKIATEKYIPPKLRNMFIRDVTAEYMPTIDIRIPLQESLKSGQSPFIAIYDGNNWTPVYWGKIAGSHVVFERMGLNTCYIALAYDSNGNAIPI
;
A
#
# COMPACT_ATOMS: atom_id res chain seq x y z
N MET A 1 -83.46 -2.14 25.76
CA MET A 1 -82.47 -2.31 26.85
C MET A 1 -81.24 -2.94 26.25
N ARG A 2 -80.22 -2.09 25.84
CA ARG A 2 -79.00 -2.50 25.15
C ARG A 2 -77.84 -2.39 26.15
N LEU A 3 -77.21 -3.52 26.47
CA LEU A 3 -75.99 -3.58 27.26
C LEU A 3 -74.80 -3.42 26.32
N GLN A 4 -74.02 -2.36 26.57
CA GLN A 4 -72.73 -2.15 25.90
C GLN A 4 -71.63 -2.85 26.72
N TYR A 5 -70.94 -3.79 26.09
CA TYR A 5 -69.68 -4.31 26.65
C TYR A 5 -68.51 -3.49 26.12
N LYS A 6 -67.79 -2.83 27.03
CA LYS A 6 -66.48 -2.21 26.74
C LYS A 6 -65.42 -3.28 26.90
N THR A 7 -64.83 -3.69 25.78
CA THR A 7 -63.60 -4.48 25.76
C THR A 7 -62.40 -3.56 25.72
N THR A 8 -61.62 -3.50 26.78
CA THR A 8 -60.36 -2.81 26.88
C THR A 8 -59.27 -3.79 26.42
N THR A 9 -58.80 -3.64 25.19
CA THR A 9 -57.64 -4.39 24.69
C THR A 9 -56.36 -3.68 25.10
N LYS A 10 -55.63 -4.24 26.05
CA LYS A 10 -54.27 -3.80 26.40
C LYS A 10 -53.30 -4.31 25.31
N TYR A 11 -52.77 -3.39 24.54
CA TYR A 11 -51.63 -3.69 23.66
C TYR A 11 -50.37 -3.79 24.53
N LEU A 12 -49.87 -5.02 24.72
CA LEU A 12 -48.53 -5.28 25.21
C LEU A 12 -47.58 -5.00 24.04
N PHE A 13 -46.85 -3.89 24.11
CA PHE A 13 -45.69 -3.69 23.24
C PHE A 13 -44.57 -4.61 23.74
N PHE A 14 -44.39 -5.76 23.08
CA PHE A 14 -43.16 -6.51 23.12
C PHE A 14 -42.14 -5.81 22.24
N SER A 15 -41.26 -4.99 22.81
CA SER A 15 -40.04 -4.58 22.18
C SER A 15 -39.09 -5.78 22.19
N LEU A 16 -39.16 -6.63 21.16
CA LEU A 16 -38.10 -7.58 20.86
C LEU A 16 -36.92 -6.77 20.32
N PRO A 17 -35.74 -6.90 20.92
CA PRO A 17 -34.55 -6.32 20.27
C PRO A 17 -34.31 -7.12 18.98
N PHE A 18 -34.39 -6.42 17.88
CA PHE A 18 -34.01 -6.95 16.56
C PHE A 18 -32.48 -7.07 16.50
N TYR A 19 -31.93 -7.96 17.35
CA TYR A 19 -30.58 -8.48 17.29
C TYR A 19 -30.65 -9.86 16.68
N LEU A 20 -31.00 -9.93 15.40
CA LEU A 20 -30.97 -11.17 14.68
C LEU A 20 -29.94 -11.10 13.57
N MET A 21 -28.81 -11.74 13.90
CA MET A 21 -28.01 -12.56 13.00
C MET A 21 -27.74 -11.98 11.61
N LEU A 22 -26.63 -11.23 11.50
CA LEU A 22 -25.80 -11.33 10.33
C LEU A 22 -24.54 -12.15 10.68
N PHE A 23 -24.75 -13.41 11.06
CA PHE A 23 -23.77 -14.47 10.88
C PHE A 23 -23.93 -14.96 9.43
N ALA A 24 -23.56 -14.11 8.46
CA ALA A 24 -23.24 -14.56 7.13
C ALA A 24 -21.71 -14.59 7.05
N CYS A 25 -21.18 -15.77 6.91
CA CYS A 25 -19.80 -16.09 6.64
C CYS A 25 -19.17 -15.04 5.68
N GLY A 26 -18.08 -14.37 6.11
CA GLY A 26 -17.02 -14.03 5.20
C GLY A 26 -16.82 -12.62 4.73
N LEU A 27 -17.40 -11.56 5.32
CA LEU A 27 -16.91 -10.19 5.09
C LEU A 27 -17.05 -9.44 6.41
N GLN A 28 -15.97 -9.38 7.17
CA GLN A 28 -15.88 -8.41 8.26
C GLN A 28 -15.79 -7.04 7.60
N ILE A 29 -16.94 -6.33 7.55
CA ILE A 29 -16.96 -4.92 7.20
C ILE A 29 -16.14 -4.25 8.28
N THR A 30 -14.96 -3.76 7.91
CA THR A 30 -14.11 -2.98 8.78
C THR A 30 -14.84 -1.67 9.08
N ASP A 31 -15.49 -1.60 10.23
CA ASP A 31 -15.95 -0.36 10.81
C ASP A 31 -14.99 0.07 11.94
N VAL A 32 -15.13 1.28 12.39
CA VAL A 32 -14.29 1.83 13.46
C VAL A 32 -14.48 1.02 14.75
N GLU A 33 -15.70 0.56 15.05
CA GLU A 33 -15.98 -0.21 16.26
C GLU A 33 -15.34 -1.61 16.22
N TYR A 34 -15.28 -2.23 15.04
CA TYR A 34 -14.50 -3.46 14.84
C TYR A 34 -13.02 -3.23 15.17
N ALA A 35 -12.43 -2.16 14.62
CA ALA A 35 -11.05 -1.81 14.88
C ALA A 35 -10.78 -1.53 16.37
N LEU A 36 -11.68 -0.81 17.04
CA LEU A 36 -11.58 -0.54 18.47
C LEU A 36 -11.64 -1.82 19.33
N ARG A 37 -12.40 -2.84 18.91
CA ARG A 37 -12.40 -4.15 19.58
C ARG A 37 -11.10 -4.91 19.35
N GLU A 38 -10.56 -4.87 18.12
CA GLU A 38 -9.29 -5.52 17.78
C GLU A 38 -8.08 -4.89 18.47
N ALA A 39 -8.17 -3.62 18.90
CA ALA A 39 -7.13 -2.93 19.63
C ALA A 39 -6.88 -3.50 21.05
N GLY A 40 -7.83 -4.22 21.62
CA GLY A 40 -7.68 -4.81 22.94
C GLY A 40 -7.33 -3.77 24.00
N GLU A 41 -6.19 -3.92 24.68
CA GLU A 41 -5.71 -3.00 25.72
C GLU A 41 -5.36 -1.61 25.16
N ASN A 42 -5.05 -1.49 23.88
CA ASN A 42 -4.71 -0.23 23.22
C ASN A 42 -5.93 0.60 22.79
N ARG A 43 -7.16 0.11 23.04
CA ARG A 43 -8.42 0.78 22.67
C ARG A 43 -8.46 2.24 23.13
N GLY A 44 -7.99 2.50 24.35
CA GLY A 44 -8.00 3.84 24.94
C GLY A 44 -7.22 4.88 24.14
N GLU A 45 -6.11 4.49 23.53
CA GLU A 45 -5.30 5.36 22.66
C GLU A 45 -6.11 5.79 21.43
N LEU A 46 -6.81 4.84 20.78
CA LEU A 46 -7.59 5.14 19.57
C LEU A 46 -8.83 5.98 19.87
N GLU A 47 -9.52 5.70 21.00
CA GLU A 47 -10.63 6.52 21.48
C GLU A 47 -10.20 7.94 21.84
N ALA A 48 -8.97 8.12 22.36
CA ALA A 48 -8.41 9.43 22.64
C ALA A 48 -8.24 10.25 21.36
N VAL A 49 -7.75 9.67 20.25
CA VAL A 49 -7.65 10.33 18.93
C VAL A 49 -9.02 10.80 18.44
N LEU A 50 -10.01 9.91 18.45
CA LEU A 50 -11.37 10.25 18.00
C LEU A 50 -12.00 11.36 18.86
N SER A 51 -11.81 11.29 20.17
CA SER A 51 -12.30 12.29 21.12
C SER A 51 -11.59 13.63 20.96
N HIS A 52 -10.31 13.64 20.61
CA HIS A 52 -9.52 14.84 20.35
C HIS A 52 -10.15 15.66 19.21
N TYR A 53 -10.36 15.06 18.05
CA TYR A 53 -10.93 15.77 16.89
C TYR A 53 -12.43 16.07 17.02
N ALA A 54 -13.18 15.23 17.72
CA ALA A 54 -14.59 15.51 18.02
C ALA A 54 -14.74 16.76 18.92
N LYS A 55 -13.84 16.96 19.90
CA LYS A 55 -13.83 18.15 20.78
C LYS A 55 -13.42 19.42 20.07
N LEU A 56 -12.56 19.32 19.04
CA LEU A 56 -12.12 20.46 18.24
C LEU A 56 -13.14 20.86 17.17
N ASP A 57 -14.22 20.08 16.99
CA ASP A 57 -15.22 20.23 15.92
C ASP A 57 -14.58 20.21 14.52
N ASP A 58 -13.44 19.55 14.36
CA ASP A 58 -12.77 19.35 13.07
C ASP A 58 -13.26 18.07 12.40
N ARG A 59 -14.34 18.21 11.64
CA ARG A 59 -14.99 17.08 10.98
C ARG A 59 -14.06 16.34 10.01
N GLN A 60 -13.25 17.04 9.23
CA GLN A 60 -12.37 16.41 8.25
C GLN A 60 -11.29 15.60 8.93
N LYS A 61 -10.66 16.11 10.00
CA LYS A 61 -9.67 15.35 10.75
C LYS A 61 -10.28 14.17 11.50
N LEU A 62 -11.51 14.30 11.99
CA LEU A 62 -12.24 13.18 12.58
C LEU A 62 -12.49 12.07 11.54
N GLU A 63 -12.95 12.41 10.34
CA GLU A 63 -13.15 11.46 9.24
C GLU A 63 -11.82 10.80 8.82
N ALA A 64 -10.72 11.55 8.79
CA ALA A 64 -9.38 11.04 8.52
C ALA A 64 -8.91 10.06 9.61
N ALA A 65 -9.11 10.39 10.89
CA ALA A 65 -8.81 9.50 12.01
C ALA A 65 -9.63 8.19 11.92
N GLN A 66 -10.92 8.29 11.63
CA GLN A 66 -11.79 7.14 11.42
C GLN A 66 -11.34 6.28 10.23
N TYR A 67 -10.88 6.89 9.13
CA TYR A 67 -10.32 6.17 7.98
C TYR A 67 -9.08 5.37 8.37
N LEU A 68 -8.12 5.99 9.05
CA LEU A 68 -6.89 5.31 9.48
C LEU A 68 -7.17 4.19 10.47
N ILE A 69 -7.98 4.44 11.50
CA ILE A 69 -8.31 3.46 12.54
C ILE A 69 -9.07 2.26 11.95
N ARG A 70 -10.01 2.50 11.03
CA ARG A 70 -10.81 1.45 10.37
C ARG A 70 -9.96 0.38 9.71
N TYR A 71 -8.86 0.76 9.05
CA TYR A 71 -8.01 -0.17 8.30
C TYR A 71 -6.77 -0.63 9.08
N MET A 72 -6.49 -0.02 10.22
CA MET A 72 -5.33 -0.33 11.07
C MET A 72 -5.23 -1.78 11.55
N PRO A 73 -6.32 -2.57 11.77
CA PRO A 73 -6.23 -3.97 12.19
C PRO A 73 -5.38 -4.86 11.27
N TYR A 74 -5.20 -4.48 10.03
CA TYR A 74 -4.47 -5.23 9.01
C TYR A 74 -3.00 -4.84 8.92
N HIS A 75 -2.59 -3.72 9.52
CA HIS A 75 -1.25 -3.17 9.42
C HIS A 75 -0.33 -3.68 10.52
N THR A 76 0.92 -3.92 10.14
CA THR A 76 2.00 -4.28 11.05
C THR A 76 3.22 -3.41 10.80
N SER A 77 3.97 -3.11 11.85
CA SER A 77 5.21 -2.32 11.79
C SER A 77 6.33 -3.05 12.50
N TYR A 78 7.56 -2.88 11.98
CA TYR A 78 8.74 -3.30 12.72
C TYR A 78 8.90 -2.45 13.98
N ASP A 79 9.44 -3.07 15.02
CA ASP A 79 9.89 -2.38 16.23
C ASP A 79 11.01 -1.38 15.86
N LYS A 80 11.07 -0.25 16.58
CA LYS A 80 12.10 0.77 16.40
C LYS A 80 13.53 0.22 16.45
N GLY A 81 13.76 -0.92 17.11
CA GLY A 81 15.06 -1.60 17.10
C GLY A 81 15.62 -1.91 15.71
N ILE A 82 14.81 -1.86 14.64
CA ILE A 82 15.32 -2.02 13.27
C ILE A 82 16.26 -0.87 12.87
N GLU A 83 16.18 0.29 13.53
CA GLU A 83 17.09 1.42 13.34
C GLU A 83 18.53 1.04 13.66
N ASP A 84 18.78 0.12 14.61
CA ASP A 84 20.12 -0.40 14.89
C ASP A 84 20.73 -1.08 13.66
N TYR A 85 19.90 -1.75 12.85
CA TYR A 85 20.35 -2.35 11.60
C TYR A 85 20.70 -1.27 10.57
N TYR A 86 19.92 -0.20 10.48
CA TYR A 86 20.19 0.91 9.58
C TYR A 86 21.49 1.64 9.96
N HIS A 87 21.71 1.91 11.22
CA HIS A 87 22.98 2.47 11.73
C HIS A 87 24.18 1.57 11.45
N ALA A 88 23.98 0.23 11.55
CA ALA A 88 25.06 -0.70 11.21
C ALA A 88 25.37 -0.67 9.71
N ILE A 89 24.39 -0.53 8.82
CA ILE A 89 24.60 -0.34 7.38
C ILE A 89 25.35 0.96 7.11
N ASP A 90 24.91 2.07 7.68
CA ASP A 90 25.56 3.37 7.52
C ASP A 90 27.04 3.31 7.93
N SER A 91 27.34 2.63 9.04
CA SER A 91 28.70 2.38 9.49
C SER A 91 29.54 1.59 8.47
N VAL A 92 28.97 0.55 7.85
CA VAL A 92 29.66 -0.25 6.81
C VAL A 92 29.94 0.62 5.58
N VAL A 93 28.97 1.41 5.14
CA VAL A 93 29.12 2.29 3.98
C VAL A 93 30.18 3.37 4.23
N ALA A 94 30.27 3.89 5.46
CA ALA A 94 31.24 4.90 5.83
C ALA A 94 32.69 4.37 5.95
N LEU A 95 32.87 3.07 6.24
CA LEU A 95 34.19 2.46 6.50
C LEU A 95 34.95 1.99 5.26
N SER A 96 34.28 1.76 4.15
CA SER A 96 34.89 1.25 2.91
C SER A 96 34.27 1.90 1.68
N GLU A 97 35.08 2.21 0.67
CA GLU A 97 34.60 2.65 -0.66
C GLU A 97 34.44 1.47 -1.63
N ASP A 98 34.89 0.26 -1.26
CA ASP A 98 34.74 -0.95 -2.07
C ASP A 98 33.30 -1.49 -1.94
N LYS A 99 32.53 -1.32 -3.01
CA LYS A 99 31.13 -1.75 -3.08
C LYS A 99 30.92 -3.24 -2.86
N LEU A 100 31.85 -4.10 -3.29
CA LEU A 100 31.74 -5.55 -3.11
C LEU A 100 32.04 -5.95 -1.66
N GLU A 101 32.92 -5.23 -0.99
CA GLU A 101 33.18 -5.41 0.44
C GLU A 101 31.96 -4.94 1.25
N GLN A 102 31.40 -3.78 0.93
CA GLN A 102 30.18 -3.28 1.54
C GLN A 102 29.02 -4.29 1.38
N GLU A 103 28.80 -4.84 0.17
CA GLU A 103 27.78 -5.86 -0.09
C GLU A 103 27.90 -7.06 0.84
N LYS A 104 29.10 -7.64 0.94
CA LYS A 104 29.36 -8.81 1.82
C LYS A 104 29.07 -8.49 3.28
N HIS A 105 29.49 -7.32 3.76
CA HIS A 105 29.24 -6.91 5.13
C HIS A 105 27.75 -6.65 5.40
N ILE A 106 27.02 -5.99 4.49
CA ILE A 106 25.59 -5.76 4.61
C ILE A 106 24.79 -7.06 4.61
N GLU A 107 25.13 -8.02 3.73
CA GLU A 107 24.51 -9.36 3.77
C GLU A 107 24.81 -10.10 5.10
N SER A 108 26.01 -9.97 5.65
CA SER A 108 26.34 -10.51 6.96
C SER A 108 25.52 -9.86 8.09
N LEU A 109 25.34 -8.53 8.05
CA LEU A 109 24.46 -7.81 8.96
C LEU A 109 23.02 -8.32 8.86
N ARG A 110 22.48 -8.50 7.65
CA ARG A 110 21.15 -9.06 7.43
C ARG A 110 20.95 -10.37 8.20
N LEU A 111 21.87 -11.33 8.02
CA LEU A 111 21.79 -12.63 8.71
C LEU A 111 21.85 -12.49 10.23
N ARG A 112 22.68 -11.57 10.73
CA ARG A 112 22.82 -11.30 12.17
C ARG A 112 21.57 -10.68 12.79
N PHE A 113 20.87 -9.83 12.03
CA PHE A 113 19.75 -9.08 12.53
C PHE A 113 18.38 -9.71 12.22
N GLU A 114 18.27 -10.61 11.24
CA GLU A 114 17.03 -11.21 10.75
C GLU A 114 16.14 -11.83 11.86
N SER A 115 16.75 -12.43 12.88
CA SER A 115 16.00 -13.00 14.01
C SER A 115 15.65 -12.02 15.13
N LYS A 116 16.18 -10.78 15.07
CA LYS A 116 16.02 -9.79 16.16
C LYS A 116 14.74 -8.97 16.03
N TYR A 117 14.25 -8.76 14.81
CA TYR A 117 13.15 -7.85 14.57
C TYR A 117 11.84 -8.57 14.36
N LYS A 118 10.84 -8.13 15.12
CA LYS A 118 9.48 -8.65 15.03
C LYS A 118 8.56 -7.53 14.59
N GLN A 119 7.62 -7.87 13.73
CA GLN A 119 6.52 -6.98 13.43
C GLN A 119 5.45 -7.12 14.51
N LYS A 120 4.84 -5.99 14.88
CA LYS A 120 3.69 -5.92 15.77
C LYS A 120 2.52 -5.32 15.01
N ARG A 121 1.31 -5.69 15.37
CA ARG A 121 0.11 -5.05 14.81
C ARG A 121 0.06 -3.60 15.26
N ASP A 122 -0.09 -2.68 14.29
CA ASP A 122 -0.11 -1.25 14.59
C ASP A 122 -1.19 -0.87 15.59
N ILE A 123 -2.34 -1.49 15.44
CA ILE A 123 -3.50 -1.26 16.31
C ILE A 123 -3.26 -1.59 17.77
N GLU A 124 -2.30 -2.45 18.08
CA GLU A 124 -1.94 -2.87 19.44
C GLU A 124 -0.87 -1.99 20.10
N VAL A 125 -0.18 -1.14 19.30
CA VAL A 125 1.03 -0.42 19.79
C VAL A 125 1.06 1.06 19.46
N ILE A 126 0.20 1.55 18.55
CA ILE A 126 0.15 2.95 18.17
C ILE A 126 -0.33 3.82 19.34
N THR A 127 0.31 4.97 19.54
CA THR A 127 -0.12 5.92 20.57
C THR A 127 -1.01 7.02 19.99
N SER A 128 -1.87 7.57 20.81
CA SER A 128 -2.72 8.70 20.44
C SER A 128 -1.90 9.93 20.03
N GLU A 129 -0.81 10.22 20.75
CA GLU A 129 0.10 11.31 20.45
C GLU A 129 0.69 11.19 19.04
N PHE A 130 1.26 10.02 18.70
CA PHE A 130 1.82 9.77 17.37
C PHE A 130 0.76 9.90 16.27
N LEU A 131 -0.43 9.32 16.47
CA LEU A 131 -1.45 9.32 15.42
C LEU A 131 -2.04 10.72 15.21
N ILE A 132 -2.27 11.51 16.28
CA ILE A 132 -2.70 12.89 16.20
C ILE A 132 -1.65 13.73 15.46
N GLN A 133 -0.38 13.65 15.87
CA GLN A 133 0.70 14.37 15.21
C GLN A 133 0.78 14.00 13.72
N SER A 134 0.73 12.71 13.38
CA SER A 134 0.80 12.26 11.99
C SER A 134 -0.36 12.79 11.13
N ILE A 135 -1.58 12.85 11.68
CA ILE A 135 -2.74 13.43 11.00
C ILE A 135 -2.56 14.94 10.81
N ASP A 136 -2.14 15.66 11.87
CA ASP A 136 -1.97 17.10 11.82
C ASP A 136 -0.90 17.52 10.82
N GLU A 137 0.22 16.81 10.76
CA GLU A 137 1.27 17.03 9.76
C GLU A 137 0.79 16.73 8.33
N ALA A 138 0.05 15.67 8.13
CA ALA A 138 -0.52 15.35 6.81
C ALA A 138 -1.50 16.45 6.35
N PHE A 139 -2.36 16.95 7.23
CA PHE A 139 -3.27 18.07 6.93
C PHE A 139 -2.52 19.36 6.68
N LYS A 140 -1.44 19.63 7.42
CA LYS A 140 -0.56 20.78 7.18
C LYS A 140 0.01 20.71 5.77
N GLN A 141 0.60 19.58 5.37
CA GLN A 141 1.13 19.39 4.03
C GLN A 141 0.05 19.56 2.96
N TRP A 142 -1.12 18.97 3.13
CA TRP A 142 -2.23 19.11 2.18
C TRP A 142 -2.68 20.54 1.97
N ARG A 143 -2.71 21.36 3.03
CA ARG A 143 -3.22 22.74 2.99
C ARG A 143 -2.17 23.79 2.66
N GLU A 144 -0.89 23.52 2.96
CA GLU A 144 0.20 24.51 2.83
C GLU A 144 1.07 24.26 1.59
N CYS A 145 1.14 23.02 1.06
CA CYS A 145 1.91 22.75 -0.16
C CYS A 145 1.06 23.06 -1.40
N GLU A 146 1.46 24.06 -2.17
CA GLU A 146 0.73 24.49 -3.39
C GLU A 146 0.44 23.32 -4.35
N TRP A 147 1.34 22.38 -4.47
CA TRP A 147 1.19 21.17 -5.31
C TRP A 147 0.30 20.09 -4.72
N ALA A 148 -0.21 20.24 -3.49
CA ALA A 148 -1.16 19.33 -2.84
C ALA A 148 -2.60 19.88 -2.81
N GLU A 149 -2.81 21.17 -2.99
CA GLU A 149 -4.12 21.84 -2.91
C GLU A 149 -5.18 21.25 -3.84
N HIS A 150 -4.75 20.63 -4.94
CA HIS A 150 -5.64 20.06 -5.96
C HIS A 150 -6.30 18.74 -5.53
N LEU A 151 -5.84 18.11 -4.44
CA LEU A 151 -6.37 16.84 -3.96
C LEU A 151 -7.73 17.04 -3.29
N ASP A 152 -8.72 16.23 -3.66
CA ASP A 152 -9.91 16.08 -2.85
C ASP A 152 -9.62 15.23 -1.60
N PHE A 153 -10.61 15.08 -0.71
CA PHE A 153 -10.41 14.37 0.55
C PHE A 153 -10.10 12.87 0.35
N GLU A 154 -10.70 12.22 -0.64
CA GLU A 154 -10.44 10.81 -0.92
C GLU A 154 -8.99 10.60 -1.42
N GLN A 155 -8.55 11.46 -2.32
CA GLN A 155 -7.18 11.47 -2.84
C GLN A 155 -6.18 11.80 -1.74
N PHE A 156 -6.48 12.77 -0.87
CA PHE A 156 -5.67 13.05 0.31
C PHE A 156 -5.53 11.82 1.21
N CYS A 157 -6.62 11.10 1.49
CA CYS A 157 -6.60 9.88 2.27
C CYS A 157 -5.77 8.76 1.63
N GLU A 158 -5.68 8.70 0.31
CA GLU A 158 -4.87 7.70 -0.40
C GLU A 158 -3.39 8.07 -0.45
N TYR A 159 -3.07 9.33 -0.79
CA TYR A 159 -1.69 9.71 -1.13
C TYR A 159 -0.90 10.32 0.03
N LEU A 160 -1.53 11.09 0.92
CA LEU A 160 -0.81 11.88 1.92
C LEU A 160 -1.16 11.54 3.37
N LEU A 161 -2.40 11.18 3.67
CA LEU A 161 -2.85 10.94 5.04
C LEU A 161 -2.14 9.77 5.76
N PRO A 162 -1.85 8.61 5.11
CA PRO A 162 -1.37 7.45 5.83
C PRO A 162 -0.15 7.74 6.70
N TYR A 163 -0.18 7.29 7.96
CA TYR A 163 0.91 7.47 8.91
C TYR A 163 2.17 6.66 8.56
N LYS A 164 2.08 5.80 7.58
CA LYS A 164 3.17 5.05 6.94
C LYS A 164 2.90 4.88 5.44
N CYS A 165 3.94 4.68 4.66
CA CYS A 165 3.86 4.49 3.21
C CYS A 165 3.83 3.01 2.79
N PHE A 166 4.42 2.14 3.61
CA PHE A 166 4.58 0.71 3.29
C PHE A 166 4.33 -0.16 4.50
N GLU A 167 3.91 -1.40 4.25
CA GLU A 167 3.74 -2.40 5.28
C GLU A 167 5.09 -2.77 5.92
N GLY A 168 5.12 -2.87 7.24
CA GLY A 168 6.35 -3.08 8.01
C GLY A 168 7.14 -1.82 8.34
N GLN A 169 6.84 -0.66 7.75
CA GLN A 169 7.53 0.60 8.09
C GLN A 169 7.36 0.89 9.58
N PRO A 170 8.46 1.22 10.31
CA PRO A 170 8.38 1.58 11.73
C PRO A 170 7.47 2.80 11.97
N LEU A 171 6.83 2.82 13.14
CA LEU A 171 6.01 3.96 13.59
C LEU A 171 6.93 5.08 14.08
N THR A 172 7.36 5.95 13.17
CA THR A 172 8.27 7.07 13.42
C THR A 172 7.71 8.36 12.81
N GLU A 173 8.21 9.51 13.22
CA GLU A 173 7.89 10.83 12.66
C GLU A 173 8.60 11.04 11.31
N TRP A 174 8.45 10.09 10.41
CA TRP A 174 9.17 10.01 9.14
C TRP A 174 8.99 11.25 8.25
N ARG A 175 7.82 11.94 8.31
CA ARG A 175 7.59 13.12 7.48
C ARG A 175 8.59 14.22 7.79
N ASN A 176 8.80 14.50 9.06
CA ASN A 176 9.79 15.51 9.50
C ASN A 176 11.21 15.00 9.29
N ALA A 177 11.48 13.73 9.63
CA ALA A 177 12.82 13.14 9.50
C ALA A 177 13.35 13.12 8.05
N TYR A 178 12.46 12.93 7.07
CA TYR A 178 12.87 12.80 5.66
C TYR A 178 12.68 14.07 4.84
N TYR A 179 12.12 15.13 5.44
CA TYR A 179 11.86 16.39 4.73
C TYR A 179 13.13 17.02 4.16
N ASP A 180 14.24 17.00 4.88
CA ASP A 180 15.51 17.61 4.45
C ASP A 180 16.31 16.74 3.46
N ILE A 181 15.92 15.48 3.26
CA ILE A 181 16.55 14.61 2.26
C ILE A 181 16.21 15.13 0.87
N CYS A 182 17.19 15.17 -0.03
CA CYS A 182 17.07 15.77 -1.35
C CYS A 182 16.62 17.25 -1.27
N LYS A 183 17.39 18.05 -0.52
CA LYS A 183 17.25 19.51 -0.45
C LYS A 183 15.88 19.97 0.10
N GLY A 184 15.64 19.84 1.41
CA GLY A 184 14.51 20.40 2.17
C GLY A 184 13.41 21.08 1.36
N ASP A 185 13.42 22.41 1.29
CA ASP A 185 12.41 23.18 0.57
C ASP A 185 12.53 23.06 -0.97
N ILE A 186 11.39 22.85 -1.60
CA ILE A 186 11.27 22.83 -3.06
C ILE A 186 11.05 24.27 -3.50
N ASP A 187 12.01 24.84 -4.25
CA ASP A 187 11.91 26.18 -4.79
C ASP A 187 11.37 26.17 -6.22
N LEU A 188 10.12 26.55 -6.37
CA LEU A 188 9.46 26.73 -7.67
C LEU A 188 9.16 28.22 -7.95
N ALA A 189 9.83 29.17 -7.25
CA ALA A 189 9.57 30.60 -7.39
C ALA A 189 9.80 31.13 -8.82
N TYR A 190 10.61 30.44 -9.63
CA TYR A 190 10.83 30.74 -11.04
C TYR A 190 9.68 30.37 -11.99
N LEU A 191 8.68 29.62 -11.51
CA LEU A 191 7.52 29.21 -12.29
C LEU A 191 6.34 30.17 -12.06
N CYS A 192 5.41 30.22 -13.01
CA CYS A 192 4.14 30.88 -12.79
C CYS A 192 3.26 30.05 -11.83
N ASP A 193 2.23 30.65 -11.23
CA ASP A 193 1.38 30.06 -10.21
C ASP A 193 0.69 28.76 -10.65
N GLU A 194 0.30 28.66 -11.93
CA GLU A 194 -0.29 27.44 -12.49
C GLU A 194 0.69 26.25 -12.39
N TYR A 195 1.97 26.48 -12.67
CA TYR A 195 2.99 25.43 -12.64
C TYR A 195 3.45 25.09 -11.22
N LYS A 196 3.48 26.06 -10.30
CA LYS A 196 3.78 25.78 -8.89
C LYS A 196 2.78 24.83 -8.26
N ARG A 197 1.50 24.95 -8.64
CA ARG A 197 0.42 24.06 -8.16
C ARG A 197 0.42 22.69 -8.82
N ASN A 198 1.22 22.47 -9.85
CA ASN A 198 1.28 21.19 -10.52
C ASN A 198 2.35 20.29 -9.87
N PRO A 199 1.95 19.17 -9.24
CA PRO A 199 2.87 18.28 -8.53
C PRO A 199 3.96 17.66 -9.39
N ILE A 200 3.82 17.67 -10.73
CA ILE A 200 4.86 17.21 -11.66
C ILE A 200 6.16 17.98 -11.44
N PHE A 201 6.09 19.31 -11.29
CA PHE A 201 7.30 20.13 -11.15
C PHE A 201 7.98 19.88 -9.80
N ALA A 202 7.20 19.80 -8.70
CA ALA A 202 7.74 19.46 -7.40
C ALA A 202 8.39 18.05 -7.39
N ALA A 203 7.75 17.08 -7.99
CA ALA A 203 8.30 15.72 -8.13
C ALA A 203 9.56 15.69 -9.00
N THR A 204 9.59 16.48 -10.09
CA THR A 204 10.76 16.59 -10.98
C THR A 204 11.94 17.19 -10.25
N GLU A 205 11.76 18.24 -9.43
CA GLU A 205 12.84 18.83 -8.63
C GLU A 205 13.45 17.82 -7.64
N VAL A 206 12.61 17.08 -6.91
CA VAL A 206 13.09 16.02 -6.01
C VAL A 206 13.80 14.92 -6.81
N ASN A 207 13.22 14.49 -7.94
CA ASN A 207 13.80 13.45 -8.77
C ASN A 207 15.17 13.86 -9.36
N ASN A 208 15.34 15.13 -9.72
CA ASN A 208 16.62 15.66 -10.18
C ASN A 208 17.69 15.59 -9.07
N GLN A 209 17.32 15.83 -7.81
CA GLN A 209 18.25 15.65 -6.68
C GLN A 209 18.60 14.16 -6.51
N MET A 210 17.62 13.27 -6.61
CA MET A 210 17.85 11.83 -6.55
C MET A 210 18.76 11.33 -7.68
N LYS A 211 18.63 11.88 -8.91
CA LYS A 211 19.51 11.56 -10.06
C LYS A 211 20.98 11.94 -9.81
N ASN A 212 21.25 12.91 -8.95
CA ASN A 212 22.61 13.32 -8.60
C ASN A 212 23.28 12.39 -7.59
N THR A 213 22.54 11.44 -6.98
CA THR A 213 23.14 10.44 -6.09
C THR A 213 23.76 9.31 -6.91
N PRO A 214 24.92 8.76 -6.50
CA PRO A 214 25.52 7.62 -7.17
C PRO A 214 24.59 6.42 -7.20
N GLN A 215 24.27 5.92 -8.38
CA GLN A 215 23.40 4.77 -8.56
C GLN A 215 24.19 3.54 -8.96
N SER A 216 23.82 2.41 -8.37
CA SER A 216 24.33 1.11 -8.78
C SER A 216 23.21 0.09 -8.71
N PHE A 217 22.80 -0.44 -9.86
CA PHE A 217 21.76 -1.46 -9.91
C PHE A 217 22.37 -2.83 -9.63
N GLY A 218 21.73 -3.59 -8.74
CA GLY A 218 22.17 -4.93 -8.35
C GLY A 218 21.21 -5.58 -7.38
N LEU A 219 21.53 -6.81 -7.00
CA LEU A 219 20.76 -7.62 -6.07
C LEU A 219 21.43 -7.63 -4.71
N LEU A 220 21.29 -6.57 -3.94
CA LEU A 220 21.72 -6.55 -2.55
C LEU A 220 20.63 -7.19 -1.67
N LYS A 221 21.01 -8.19 -0.89
CA LYS A 221 20.11 -8.82 0.08
C LYS A 221 20.13 -8.06 1.39
N THR A 222 19.06 -7.37 1.68
CA THR A 222 18.84 -6.64 2.94
C THR A 222 17.56 -7.09 3.62
N LEU A 223 17.41 -6.75 4.90
CA LEU A 223 16.09 -6.60 5.51
C LEU A 223 15.39 -5.39 4.88
N PRO A 224 14.07 -5.26 4.98
CA PRO A 224 13.38 -4.07 4.48
C PRO A 224 13.99 -2.80 5.07
N ILE A 225 14.29 -1.82 4.22
CA ILE A 225 14.85 -0.52 4.61
C ILE A 225 13.83 0.56 4.26
N TYR A 226 13.36 1.27 5.28
CA TYR A 226 12.39 2.36 5.16
C TYR A 226 13.02 3.72 5.46
N ASP A 227 14.34 3.78 5.48
CA ASP A 227 15.10 5.02 5.62
C ASP A 227 15.69 5.41 4.25
N PRO A 228 15.20 6.50 3.63
CA PRO A 228 15.65 6.90 2.31
C PRO A 228 17.10 7.40 2.29
N ASP A 229 17.63 7.94 3.40
CA ASP A 229 19.04 8.34 3.48
C ASP A 229 19.97 7.11 3.35
N ILE A 230 19.60 6.01 4.00
CA ILE A 230 20.29 4.74 3.87
C ILE A 230 20.13 4.18 2.44
N ILE A 231 18.91 4.23 1.88
CA ILE A 231 18.65 3.75 0.51
C ILE A 231 19.55 4.45 -0.51
N LEU A 232 19.72 5.75 -0.39
CA LEU A 232 20.54 6.55 -1.31
C LEU A 232 22.06 6.26 -1.19
N LYS A 233 22.50 5.72 -0.04
CA LYS A 233 23.90 5.36 0.24
C LYS A 233 24.22 3.90 -0.08
N LEU A 234 23.24 3.04 -0.34
CA LEU A 234 23.48 1.63 -0.60
C LEU A 234 24.43 1.41 -1.79
N PRO A 235 25.38 0.45 -1.70
CA PRO A 235 26.31 0.16 -2.79
C PRO A 235 25.61 -0.35 -4.05
N PHE A 236 24.52 -1.11 -3.86
CA PHE A 236 23.66 -1.63 -4.91
C PHE A 236 22.20 -1.55 -4.49
N SER A 237 21.31 -1.29 -5.44
CA SER A 237 19.88 -1.24 -5.21
C SER A 237 19.11 -1.69 -6.45
N ASN A 238 17.80 -1.85 -6.34
CA ASN A 238 16.93 -2.25 -7.43
C ASN A 238 15.74 -1.28 -7.57
N CYS A 239 14.94 -1.45 -8.63
CA CYS A 239 13.79 -0.59 -8.91
C CYS A 239 12.85 -0.47 -7.70
N ALA A 240 12.56 -1.55 -7.00
CA ALA A 240 11.64 -1.54 -5.86
C ALA A 240 12.17 -0.67 -4.71
N THR A 241 13.46 -0.79 -4.38
CA THR A 241 14.09 -0.01 -3.30
C THR A 241 14.15 1.48 -3.63
N TYR A 242 14.54 1.83 -4.88
CA TYR A 242 14.54 3.24 -5.31
C TYR A 242 13.15 3.84 -5.33
N CYS A 243 12.15 3.10 -5.81
CA CYS A 243 10.75 3.57 -5.80
C CYS A 243 10.22 3.77 -4.37
N LEU A 244 10.60 2.91 -3.43
CA LEU A 244 10.24 3.06 -2.03
C LEU A 244 10.87 4.33 -1.45
N GLY A 245 12.15 4.56 -1.68
CA GLY A 245 12.84 5.78 -1.26
C GLY A 245 12.20 7.04 -1.82
N ALA A 246 11.84 7.03 -3.12
CA ALA A 246 11.16 8.15 -3.77
C ALA A 246 9.80 8.47 -3.13
N VAL A 247 8.99 7.46 -2.81
CA VAL A 247 7.70 7.67 -2.12
C VAL A 247 7.93 8.31 -0.74
N LEU A 248 8.87 7.82 0.05
CA LEU A 248 9.16 8.35 1.37
C LEU A 248 9.60 9.82 1.32
N ILE A 249 10.56 10.15 0.44
CA ILE A 249 11.07 11.51 0.28
C ILE A 249 9.97 12.45 -0.26
N MET A 250 9.27 12.05 -1.31
CA MET A 250 8.30 12.92 -1.97
C MET A 250 7.05 13.16 -1.11
N ARG A 251 6.53 12.12 -0.45
CA ARG A 251 5.39 12.29 0.47
C ARG A 251 5.76 13.08 1.71
N SER A 252 7.00 13.03 2.19
CA SER A 252 7.44 13.91 3.29
C SER A 252 7.38 15.40 2.93
N LYS A 253 7.33 15.72 1.64
CA LYS A 253 7.20 17.08 1.08
C LYS A 253 5.79 17.39 0.55
N GLY A 254 4.80 16.56 0.88
CA GLY A 254 3.42 16.76 0.44
C GLY A 254 3.17 16.47 -1.06
N ILE A 255 4.08 15.76 -1.74
CA ILE A 255 3.90 15.39 -3.16
C ILE A 255 3.08 14.10 -3.24
N PRO A 256 1.94 14.05 -3.98
CA PRO A 256 1.07 12.89 -4.08
C PRO A 256 1.65 11.82 -5.02
N VAL A 257 2.60 11.06 -4.50
CA VAL A 257 3.30 10.00 -5.23
C VAL A 257 2.86 8.63 -4.74
N ALA A 258 2.68 7.68 -5.67
CA ALA A 258 2.41 6.29 -5.38
C ALA A 258 3.52 5.36 -5.87
N TYR A 259 3.51 4.13 -5.36
CA TYR A 259 4.35 3.03 -5.78
C TYR A 259 3.51 2.06 -6.59
N ASP A 260 3.82 1.91 -7.87
CA ASP A 260 3.15 0.99 -8.78
C ASP A 260 4.12 -0.11 -9.23
N PHE A 261 3.58 -1.30 -9.50
CA PHE A 261 4.41 -2.42 -9.91
C PHE A 261 3.65 -3.45 -10.74
N THR A 262 4.39 -4.21 -11.55
CA THR A 262 3.92 -5.46 -12.13
C THR A 262 4.58 -6.64 -11.41
N PRO A 263 3.83 -7.67 -10.99
CA PRO A 263 4.41 -8.85 -10.33
C PRO A 263 5.35 -9.62 -11.26
N ASN A 264 5.12 -9.54 -12.56
CA ASN A 264 5.98 -10.13 -13.59
C ASN A 264 5.66 -9.55 -14.97
N TRP A 265 6.70 -9.34 -15.79
CA TRP A 265 6.53 -9.04 -17.22
C TRP A 265 6.03 -10.28 -17.98
N SER A 266 5.19 -10.10 -19.00
CA SER A 266 4.74 -11.22 -19.85
C SER A 266 5.84 -11.80 -20.75
N THR A 267 6.97 -11.14 -20.84
CA THR A 267 8.10 -11.51 -21.72
C THR A 267 9.42 -11.63 -20.98
N GLY A 268 9.38 -11.72 -19.64
CA GLY A 268 10.56 -11.81 -18.79
C GLY A 268 10.27 -12.55 -17.48
N ASN A 269 11.31 -12.86 -16.74
CA ASN A 269 11.24 -13.64 -15.51
C ASN A 269 11.16 -12.78 -14.23
N ASN A 270 11.09 -11.46 -14.36
CA ASN A 270 11.08 -10.52 -13.23
C ASN A 270 9.86 -9.61 -13.25
N GLY A 271 9.47 -9.14 -12.07
CA GLY A 271 8.62 -7.98 -11.89
C GLY A 271 9.37 -6.68 -12.09
N HIS A 272 8.65 -5.57 -11.99
CA HIS A 272 9.22 -4.23 -12.04
C HIS A 272 8.38 -3.27 -11.22
N SER A 273 9.03 -2.22 -10.72
CA SER A 273 8.39 -1.16 -9.92
C SER A 273 8.76 0.20 -10.45
N TRP A 274 7.83 1.13 -10.35
CA TRP A 274 7.98 2.54 -10.70
C TRP A 274 7.11 3.40 -9.80
N ASN A 275 7.20 4.71 -9.94
CA ASN A 275 6.35 5.65 -9.23
C ASN A 275 5.37 6.33 -10.15
N THR A 276 4.31 6.89 -9.58
CA THR A 276 3.40 7.80 -10.25
C THR A 276 3.15 9.03 -9.41
N VAL A 277 3.02 10.17 -10.09
CA VAL A 277 2.53 11.42 -9.48
C VAL A 277 1.07 11.60 -9.87
N TYR A 278 0.20 11.80 -8.89
CA TYR A 278 -1.19 12.09 -9.16
C TYR A 278 -1.41 13.56 -9.51
N THR A 279 -2.13 13.80 -10.60
CA THR A 279 -2.56 15.13 -11.06
C THR A 279 -4.05 15.11 -11.38
N THR A 280 -4.77 16.20 -11.09
CA THR A 280 -6.20 16.31 -11.44
C THR A 280 -6.46 16.30 -12.94
N ARG A 281 -5.54 16.84 -13.73
CA ARG A 281 -5.72 16.98 -15.18
C ARG A 281 -5.41 15.70 -15.96
N PHE A 282 -4.37 14.97 -15.55
CA PHE A 282 -3.84 13.84 -16.32
C PHE A 282 -3.91 12.51 -15.57
N GLY A 283 -4.48 12.51 -14.36
CA GLY A 283 -4.45 11.33 -13.50
C GLY A 283 -3.04 11.02 -13.01
N ASN A 284 -2.71 9.74 -12.94
CA ASN A 284 -1.40 9.27 -12.50
C ASN A 284 -0.39 9.27 -13.65
N LEU A 285 0.70 10.00 -13.47
CA LEU A 285 1.79 10.09 -14.44
C LEU A 285 3.00 9.31 -13.94
N GLU A 286 3.37 8.27 -14.67
CA GLU A 286 4.47 7.37 -14.34
C GLU A 286 5.85 8.00 -14.50
N PHE A 287 6.80 7.53 -13.71
CA PHE A 287 8.22 7.78 -13.82
C PHE A 287 9.05 6.72 -13.12
N ALA A 288 10.25 6.48 -13.58
CA ALA A 288 11.22 5.67 -12.88
C ALA A 288 12.19 6.60 -12.11
N PRO A 289 12.17 6.61 -10.78
CA PRO A 289 13.01 7.51 -10.00
C PRO A 289 14.48 7.29 -10.36
N HIS A 290 15.29 8.35 -10.29
CA HIS A 290 16.68 8.42 -10.72
C HIS A 290 16.92 8.34 -12.25
N THR A 291 15.95 7.96 -13.07
CA THR A 291 16.16 7.77 -14.52
C THR A 291 15.26 8.62 -15.38
N THR A 292 13.95 8.64 -15.14
CA THR A 292 12.98 9.39 -15.95
C THR A 292 12.15 10.34 -15.09
N ASP A 293 11.66 11.42 -15.68
CA ASP A 293 10.78 12.37 -14.99
C ASP A 293 9.29 12.02 -15.16
N PRO A 294 8.41 12.53 -14.27
CA PRO A 294 6.97 12.29 -14.35
C PRO A 294 6.40 12.58 -15.74
N GLY A 295 5.60 11.64 -16.26
CA GLY A 295 5.01 11.68 -17.59
C GLY A 295 5.88 11.04 -18.67
N THR A 296 7.04 10.51 -18.32
CA THR A 296 7.87 9.75 -19.27
C THR A 296 7.55 8.27 -19.18
N VAL A 297 6.96 7.72 -20.23
CA VAL A 297 6.67 6.28 -20.34
C VAL A 297 7.98 5.50 -20.31
N HIS A 298 8.10 4.58 -19.37
CA HIS A 298 9.23 3.68 -19.29
C HIS A 298 8.82 2.28 -19.80
N TYR A 299 9.71 1.61 -20.50
CA TYR A 299 9.51 0.26 -21.06
C TYR A 299 8.27 0.11 -21.97
N PRO A 300 8.05 0.98 -22.99
CA PRO A 300 6.86 0.97 -23.85
C PRO A 300 6.70 -0.32 -24.67
N TYR A 301 7.75 -1.12 -24.78
CA TYR A 301 7.76 -2.38 -25.57
C TYR A 301 7.46 -3.62 -24.73
N LEU A 302 7.43 -3.52 -23.41
CA LEU A 302 7.20 -4.68 -22.55
C LEU A 302 5.70 -4.91 -22.34
N LYS A 303 5.29 -6.16 -22.45
CA LYS A 303 3.90 -6.56 -22.20
C LYS A 303 3.69 -6.73 -20.73
N VAL A 304 2.63 -6.13 -20.21
CA VAL A 304 2.29 -6.14 -18.81
C VAL A 304 0.99 -6.91 -18.62
N PRO A 305 0.98 -7.99 -17.84
CA PRO A 305 -0.23 -8.75 -17.58
C PRO A 305 -1.14 -8.06 -16.56
N LYS A 306 -0.55 -7.38 -15.57
CA LYS A 306 -1.24 -6.76 -14.45
C LYS A 306 -0.38 -5.66 -13.82
N ILE A 307 -1.01 -4.57 -13.37
CA ILE A 307 -0.36 -3.49 -12.62
C ILE A 307 -1.11 -3.25 -11.32
N PHE A 308 -0.35 -3.19 -10.23
CA PHE A 308 -0.86 -2.89 -8.92
C PHE A 308 -0.25 -1.60 -8.37
N ARG A 309 -1.05 -0.87 -7.58
CA ARG A 309 -0.62 0.26 -6.76
C ARG A 309 -0.61 -0.14 -5.30
N ASN A 310 0.47 0.20 -4.59
CA ASN A 310 0.51 0.07 -3.15
C ASN A 310 -0.39 1.14 -2.51
N VAL A 311 -1.30 0.73 -1.64
CA VAL A 311 -2.31 1.57 -0.98
C VAL A 311 -2.41 1.26 0.51
N TYR A 312 -2.97 2.18 1.30
CA TYR A 312 -3.21 1.96 2.73
C TYR A 312 -4.44 1.08 2.98
N LYS A 313 -5.51 1.31 2.23
CA LYS A 313 -6.75 0.53 2.36
C LYS A 313 -6.53 -0.91 1.87
N PRO A 314 -6.82 -1.95 2.68
CA PRO A 314 -6.71 -3.33 2.23
C PRO A 314 -7.65 -3.62 1.05
N ASN A 315 -7.22 -4.47 0.15
CA ASN A 315 -8.02 -4.93 -0.99
C ASN A 315 -9.10 -5.92 -0.52
N GLU A 316 -10.35 -5.53 -0.62
CA GLU A 316 -11.49 -6.34 -0.16
C GLU A 316 -11.61 -7.69 -0.88
N GLU A 317 -11.21 -7.76 -2.15
CA GLU A 317 -11.20 -9.02 -2.90
C GLU A 317 -10.09 -9.95 -2.41
N TYR A 318 -8.93 -9.38 -2.08
CA TYR A 318 -7.85 -10.15 -1.47
C TYR A 318 -8.24 -10.71 -0.10
N LEU A 319 -8.94 -9.94 0.73
CA LEU A 319 -9.38 -10.40 2.05
C LEU A 319 -10.27 -11.65 1.98
N LYS A 320 -11.01 -11.84 0.87
CA LYS A 320 -11.83 -13.05 0.65
C LYS A 320 -10.99 -14.31 0.47
N ILE A 321 -9.80 -14.18 -0.11
CA ILE A 321 -8.89 -15.30 -0.35
C ILE A 321 -7.79 -15.43 0.73
N ALA A 322 -7.63 -14.43 1.59
CA ALA A 322 -6.55 -14.36 2.58
C ALA A 322 -6.54 -15.53 3.57
N THR A 323 -7.68 -16.21 3.77
CA THR A 323 -7.83 -17.37 4.64
C THR A 323 -7.48 -18.70 3.99
N GLU A 324 -7.14 -18.72 2.70
CA GLU A 324 -6.78 -19.94 2.00
C GLU A 324 -5.46 -20.53 2.50
N LYS A 325 -5.37 -21.86 2.44
CA LYS A 325 -4.18 -22.57 2.89
C LYS A 325 -2.92 -22.22 2.09
N TYR A 326 -3.10 -21.85 0.83
CA TYR A 326 -2.01 -21.44 -0.04
C TYR A 326 -2.39 -20.28 -0.93
N ILE A 327 -1.61 -19.21 -0.86
CA ILE A 327 -1.62 -18.10 -1.80
C ILE A 327 -0.22 -17.98 -2.39
N PRO A 328 -0.08 -17.82 -3.71
CA PRO A 328 1.22 -17.62 -4.35
C PRO A 328 2.01 -16.48 -3.72
N PRO A 329 3.32 -16.67 -3.40
CA PRO A 329 4.11 -15.67 -2.65
C PRO A 329 4.08 -14.25 -3.23
N LYS A 330 4.14 -14.10 -4.55
CA LYS A 330 4.08 -12.79 -5.23
C LYS A 330 2.74 -12.06 -5.08
N LEU A 331 1.69 -12.77 -4.67
CA LEU A 331 0.34 -12.24 -4.47
C LEU A 331 -0.05 -12.13 -2.98
N ARG A 332 0.88 -12.35 -2.06
CA ARG A 332 0.65 -12.24 -0.61
C ARG A 332 0.76 -10.80 -0.12
N ASN A 333 0.04 -9.90 -0.76
CA ASN A 333 -0.04 -8.52 -0.34
C ASN A 333 -1.48 -8.04 -0.44
N MET A 334 -2.07 -7.66 0.68
CA MET A 334 -3.44 -7.15 0.71
C MET A 334 -3.53 -5.64 0.46
N PHE A 335 -2.41 -4.92 0.53
CA PHE A 335 -2.36 -3.46 0.37
C PHE A 335 -2.07 -3.06 -1.07
N ILE A 336 -2.80 -3.69 -2.00
CA ILE A 336 -2.67 -3.44 -3.42
C ILE A 336 -4.02 -3.17 -4.08
N ARG A 337 -4.05 -2.19 -4.96
CA ARG A 337 -5.18 -1.89 -5.85
C ARG A 337 -4.79 -2.19 -7.29
N ASP A 338 -5.66 -2.84 -8.03
CA ASP A 338 -5.50 -3.04 -9.47
C ASP A 338 -5.69 -1.73 -10.22
N VAL A 339 -4.64 -1.26 -10.86
CA VAL A 339 -4.60 -0.03 -11.66
C VAL A 339 -4.27 -0.29 -13.13
N THR A 340 -4.37 -1.53 -13.59
CA THR A 340 -4.00 -1.91 -14.96
C THR A 340 -4.70 -1.06 -16.01
N ALA A 341 -6.00 -0.77 -15.82
CA ALA A 341 -6.79 0.03 -16.73
C ALA A 341 -6.44 1.54 -16.75
N GLU A 342 -5.70 2.03 -15.74
CA GLU A 342 -5.17 3.40 -15.73
C GLU A 342 -4.02 3.55 -16.74
N TYR A 343 -3.33 2.46 -17.08
CA TYR A 343 -2.14 2.45 -17.95
C TYR A 343 -2.43 2.01 -19.39
N MET A 344 -3.38 1.08 -19.57
CA MET A 344 -3.59 0.47 -20.87
C MET A 344 -5.00 -0.09 -21.04
N PRO A 345 -5.45 -0.32 -22.29
CA PRO A 345 -6.65 -1.12 -22.55
C PRO A 345 -6.52 -2.53 -21.97
N THR A 346 -7.60 -3.02 -21.36
CA THR A 346 -7.65 -4.32 -20.68
C THR A 346 -8.79 -5.17 -21.20
N ILE A 347 -8.78 -6.47 -20.87
CA ILE A 347 -9.84 -7.43 -21.18
C ILE A 347 -10.16 -8.27 -19.94
N ASP A 348 -11.44 -8.61 -19.77
CA ASP A 348 -11.87 -9.63 -18.82
C ASP A 348 -11.76 -11.02 -19.46
N ILE A 349 -11.00 -11.90 -18.84
CA ILE A 349 -10.87 -13.29 -19.28
C ILE A 349 -11.87 -14.12 -18.50
N ARG A 350 -12.76 -14.83 -19.25
CA ARG A 350 -13.79 -15.71 -18.70
C ARG A 350 -13.54 -17.13 -19.13
N ILE A 351 -13.47 -18.05 -18.19
CA ILE A 351 -13.33 -19.48 -18.46
C ILE A 351 -14.47 -20.24 -17.77
N PRO A 352 -14.96 -21.36 -18.33
CA PRO A 352 -15.92 -22.21 -17.64
C PRO A 352 -15.34 -22.72 -16.31
N LEU A 353 -16.17 -22.76 -15.28
CA LEU A 353 -15.79 -23.33 -14.00
C LEU A 353 -15.55 -24.83 -14.14
N GLN A 354 -14.34 -25.28 -13.83
CA GLN A 354 -13.97 -26.69 -13.91
C GLN A 354 -14.31 -27.44 -12.62
N GLU A 355 -14.70 -28.72 -12.75
CA GLU A 355 -14.95 -29.59 -11.58
C GLU A 355 -13.67 -29.83 -10.73
N SER A 356 -12.50 -29.65 -11.34
CA SER A 356 -11.20 -29.74 -10.67
C SER A 356 -10.97 -28.64 -9.61
N LEU A 357 -11.66 -27.50 -9.74
CA LEU A 357 -11.59 -26.43 -8.73
C LEU A 357 -12.46 -26.80 -7.53
N LYS A 358 -11.82 -27.21 -6.45
CA LYS A 358 -12.51 -27.59 -5.22
C LYS A 358 -13.11 -26.39 -4.50
N SER A 359 -14.20 -26.63 -3.77
CA SER A 359 -14.78 -25.60 -2.91
C SER A 359 -13.73 -25.05 -1.92
N GLY A 360 -13.62 -23.73 -1.83
CA GLY A 360 -12.66 -23.04 -0.95
C GLY A 360 -11.26 -22.87 -1.54
N GLN A 361 -11.08 -23.15 -2.85
CA GLN A 361 -9.87 -22.79 -3.59
C GLN A 361 -10.15 -21.61 -4.50
N SER A 362 -9.26 -20.60 -4.48
CA SER A 362 -9.33 -19.52 -5.46
C SER A 362 -8.61 -19.89 -6.76
N PRO A 363 -9.20 -19.49 -7.89
CA PRO A 363 -8.53 -19.57 -9.17
C PRO A 363 -7.49 -18.44 -9.30
N PHE A 364 -6.36 -18.74 -9.91
CA PHE A 364 -5.32 -17.76 -10.24
C PHE A 364 -5.08 -17.80 -11.76
N ILE A 365 -4.65 -16.67 -12.31
CA ILE A 365 -4.20 -16.59 -13.70
C ILE A 365 -2.69 -16.36 -13.70
N ALA A 366 -2.00 -17.10 -14.55
CA ALA A 366 -0.54 -17.09 -14.64
C ALA A 366 -0.08 -16.78 -16.07
N ILE A 367 1.12 -16.28 -16.18
CA ILE A 367 1.86 -16.09 -17.42
C ILE A 367 3.08 -16.99 -17.44
N TYR A 368 3.58 -17.31 -18.63
CA TYR A 368 4.85 -18.03 -18.76
C TYR A 368 6.03 -17.03 -18.75
N ASP A 369 6.88 -17.12 -17.74
CA ASP A 369 8.00 -16.21 -17.52
C ASP A 369 9.32 -16.63 -18.20
N GLY A 370 9.24 -17.64 -19.04
CA GLY A 370 10.41 -18.25 -19.68
C GLY A 370 10.89 -19.52 -18.99
N ASN A 371 10.55 -19.73 -17.72
CA ASN A 371 10.91 -20.89 -16.92
C ASN A 371 9.69 -21.60 -16.34
N ASN A 372 8.74 -20.84 -15.80
CA ASN A 372 7.60 -21.34 -15.05
C ASN A 372 6.31 -20.56 -15.39
N TRP A 373 5.16 -21.14 -15.05
CA TRP A 373 3.91 -20.44 -14.99
C TRP A 373 3.82 -19.64 -13.69
N THR A 374 4.01 -18.33 -13.78
CA THR A 374 4.03 -17.42 -12.64
C THR A 374 2.67 -16.74 -12.48
N PRO A 375 1.96 -16.93 -11.34
CA PRO A 375 0.68 -16.31 -11.09
C PRO A 375 0.82 -14.79 -10.96
N VAL A 376 -0.10 -14.05 -11.59
CA VAL A 376 -0.10 -12.59 -11.64
C VAL A 376 -1.39 -11.95 -11.12
N TYR A 377 -2.47 -12.74 -10.98
CA TYR A 377 -3.73 -12.27 -10.43
C TYR A 377 -4.62 -13.44 -9.95
N TRP A 378 -5.60 -13.12 -9.13
CA TRP A 378 -6.66 -14.05 -8.70
C TRP A 378 -7.93 -13.81 -9.48
N GLY A 379 -8.78 -14.84 -9.58
CA GLY A 379 -10.07 -14.79 -10.26
C GLY A 379 -11.24 -14.77 -9.29
N LYS A 380 -12.39 -14.40 -9.82
CA LYS A 380 -13.69 -14.44 -9.13
C LYS A 380 -14.56 -15.54 -9.71
N ILE A 381 -15.21 -16.33 -8.86
CA ILE A 381 -16.23 -17.29 -9.30
C ILE A 381 -17.54 -16.53 -9.49
N ALA A 382 -18.05 -16.50 -10.71
CA ALA A 382 -19.29 -15.83 -11.08
C ALA A 382 -20.22 -16.84 -11.80
N GLY A 383 -21.11 -17.48 -11.02
CA GLY A 383 -21.98 -18.54 -11.53
C GLY A 383 -21.19 -19.75 -12.03
N SER A 384 -21.34 -20.09 -13.31
CA SER A 384 -20.64 -21.22 -13.98
C SER A 384 -19.28 -20.82 -14.58
N HIS A 385 -18.73 -19.66 -14.25
CA HIS A 385 -17.48 -19.17 -14.83
C HIS A 385 -16.53 -18.65 -13.74
N VAL A 386 -15.25 -18.71 -14.07
CA VAL A 386 -14.18 -17.93 -13.41
C VAL A 386 -13.90 -16.71 -14.27
N VAL A 387 -13.81 -15.55 -13.64
CA VAL A 387 -13.53 -14.26 -14.29
C VAL A 387 -12.26 -13.66 -13.73
N PHE A 388 -11.32 -13.32 -14.61
CA PHE A 388 -10.12 -12.55 -14.31
C PHE A 388 -10.27 -11.17 -14.93
N GLU A 389 -10.48 -10.16 -14.10
CA GLU A 389 -10.84 -8.82 -14.54
C GLU A 389 -9.62 -8.02 -14.99
N ARG A 390 -9.79 -7.13 -15.96
CA ARG A 390 -8.83 -6.12 -16.40
C ARG A 390 -7.42 -6.67 -16.67
N MET A 391 -7.33 -7.76 -17.42
CA MET A 391 -6.05 -8.37 -17.82
C MET A 391 -5.42 -7.63 -19.00
N GLY A 392 -4.09 -7.52 -18.99
CA GLY A 392 -3.33 -6.91 -20.09
C GLY A 392 -3.45 -7.70 -21.40
N LEU A 393 -3.43 -6.98 -22.52
CA LEU A 393 -3.57 -7.56 -23.86
C LEU A 393 -2.27 -8.20 -24.35
N ASN A 394 -2.38 -9.00 -25.42
CA ASN A 394 -1.25 -9.61 -26.13
C ASN A 394 -0.33 -10.49 -25.25
N THR A 395 -0.89 -11.14 -24.25
CA THR A 395 -0.22 -12.02 -23.31
C THR A 395 -0.84 -13.41 -23.36
N CYS A 396 -0.02 -14.44 -23.22
CA CYS A 396 -0.48 -15.81 -23.09
C CYS A 396 -0.76 -16.12 -21.62
N TYR A 397 -1.96 -16.60 -21.33
CA TYR A 397 -2.40 -16.89 -19.97
C TYR A 397 -2.80 -18.35 -19.80
N ILE A 398 -2.60 -18.88 -18.58
CA ILE A 398 -3.19 -20.14 -18.12
C ILE A 398 -3.89 -19.90 -16.77
N ALA A 399 -5.02 -20.57 -16.57
CA ALA A 399 -5.69 -20.55 -15.29
C ALA A 399 -5.24 -21.74 -14.43
N LEU A 400 -4.99 -21.48 -13.15
CA LEU A 400 -4.43 -22.40 -12.17
C LEU A 400 -5.21 -22.34 -10.86
N ALA A 401 -5.24 -23.45 -10.14
CA ALA A 401 -5.49 -23.49 -8.69
C ALA A 401 -4.27 -24.07 -8.00
N TYR A 402 -4.22 -23.96 -6.68
CA TYR A 402 -3.13 -24.53 -5.89
C TYR A 402 -3.67 -25.47 -4.80
N ASP A 403 -2.99 -26.58 -4.59
CA ASP A 403 -3.27 -27.43 -3.44
C ASP A 403 -2.66 -26.82 -2.14
N SER A 404 -2.91 -27.46 -1.01
CA SER A 404 -2.37 -27.01 0.30
C SER A 404 -0.85 -27.05 0.42
N ASN A 405 -0.18 -27.73 -0.50
CA ASN A 405 1.29 -27.83 -0.56
C ASN A 405 1.91 -26.83 -1.56
N GLY A 406 1.06 -26.07 -2.28
CA GLY A 406 1.48 -25.11 -3.28
C GLY A 406 1.74 -25.71 -4.66
N ASN A 407 1.27 -26.92 -4.93
CA ASN A 407 1.37 -27.50 -6.26
C ASN A 407 0.29 -26.89 -7.17
N ALA A 408 0.70 -26.42 -8.34
CA ALA A 408 -0.19 -25.84 -9.33
C ALA A 408 -1.02 -26.92 -10.05
N ILE A 409 -2.31 -26.68 -10.19
CA ILE A 409 -3.28 -27.53 -10.87
C ILE A 409 -3.94 -26.68 -11.96
N PRO A 410 -3.76 -26.98 -13.26
CA PRO A 410 -4.48 -26.31 -14.34
C PRO A 410 -5.99 -26.49 -14.19
N ILE A 411 -6.75 -25.42 -14.46
CA ILE A 411 -8.23 -25.41 -14.38
C ILE A 411 -8.85 -24.88 -15.67
#